data_7d734376d369ede9de6b62582dc5589e
#
_entry.id   7d734376d369ede9de6b62582dc5589e
#
_cell.length_a   1.000
_cell.length_b   1.000
_cell.length_c   1.000
_cell.angle_alpha   90.00
_cell.angle_beta   90.00
_cell.angle_gamma   90.00
#
_symmetry.space_group_name_H-M   'P 1'
#
loop_
_entity.id
_entity.type
_entity.pdbx_description
1 polymer ?
#
loop_
_entity_poly.entity_id
_entity_poly.type
_entity_poly.pdbx_seq_one_letter_code
_entity_poly.pdbx_strand_id
1 'polypeptide(L)'
;MEEELLSIKNNAVSLILDASDLETLEDIKLQFLGRSGKLTVAIKEIAKIPEERRPAVGILANEVKSTIEEAIENQESNLKTQTSKRIREKIDVTNPGIRPPLGHLHLVTQAIEEITEIFKSIGFRRKRYPEVEWDWYAFEALNFPPNHPARDDWETFFIDSEPHKKFGPMLLTPHTSSGQIREMEKNKPPIKMLNIAKCYRRQSDVSHTPMFHQFEGLVVDRGISIAHLKGVLDFFVKSYFGDKRESRIRPYHFEFTEPSFEVDVTCGVCLGRGCRLCKEGWLELGGAGMVHPNVFKNVGIDSSEFTGFAFGWGVERVLMMKEGIEIDDIRLLYSNKLEFLEQF
;
A
#
# COMPACT_ATOMS: atom_id res chain seq x y z
N MET A 1 -64.88 7.34 -27.23
CA MET A 1 -63.41 7.66 -27.17
C MET A 1 -63.08 8.65 -26.06
N GLU A 2 -63.59 9.88 -26.03
CA GLU A 2 -63.30 10.86 -24.94
C GLU A 2 -63.74 10.34 -23.57
N GLU A 3 -64.95 9.81 -23.45
CA GLU A 3 -65.46 9.16 -22.23
C GLU A 3 -64.64 7.95 -21.82
N GLU A 4 -64.11 7.21 -22.78
CA GLU A 4 -63.28 6.04 -22.57
C GLU A 4 -61.89 6.45 -22.02
N LEU A 5 -61.26 7.49 -22.58
CA LEU A 5 -59.99 8.05 -22.07
C LEU A 5 -60.15 8.57 -20.64
N LEU A 6 -61.24 9.25 -20.33
CA LEU A 6 -61.57 9.72 -18.97
C LEU A 6 -61.84 8.53 -18.01
N SER A 7 -62.49 7.48 -18.47
CA SER A 7 -62.70 6.24 -17.70
C SER A 7 -61.36 5.56 -17.40
N ILE A 8 -60.45 5.46 -18.38
CA ILE A 8 -59.08 4.91 -18.21
C ILE A 8 -58.33 5.75 -17.18
N LYS A 9 -58.37 7.08 -17.28
CA LYS A 9 -57.75 8.00 -16.31
C LYS A 9 -58.19 7.73 -14.89
N ASN A 10 -59.52 7.75 -14.67
CA ASN A 10 -60.10 7.58 -13.34
C ASN A 10 -59.79 6.22 -12.73
N ASN A 11 -59.85 5.16 -13.53
CA ASN A 11 -59.52 3.82 -13.10
C ASN A 11 -58.01 3.69 -12.77
N ALA A 12 -57.14 4.23 -13.62
CA ALA A 12 -55.70 4.19 -13.36
C ALA A 12 -55.34 4.92 -12.08
N VAL A 13 -55.84 6.15 -11.89
CA VAL A 13 -55.55 6.97 -10.70
C VAL A 13 -56.05 6.31 -9.43
N SER A 14 -57.26 5.69 -9.46
CA SER A 14 -57.77 4.98 -8.29
C SER A 14 -56.90 3.81 -7.92
N LEU A 15 -56.50 2.95 -8.88
CA LEU A 15 -55.62 1.82 -8.62
C LEU A 15 -54.21 2.22 -8.16
N ILE A 16 -53.66 3.31 -8.69
CA ILE A 16 -52.39 3.86 -8.28
C ILE A 16 -52.43 4.31 -6.81
N LEU A 17 -53.47 5.01 -6.40
CA LEU A 17 -53.63 5.46 -5.01
C LEU A 17 -53.82 4.28 -4.03
N ASP A 18 -54.43 3.19 -4.47
CA ASP A 18 -54.65 1.98 -3.66
C ASP A 18 -53.41 1.06 -3.61
N ALA A 19 -52.38 1.32 -4.43
CA ALA A 19 -51.16 0.51 -4.45
C ALA A 19 -50.40 0.62 -3.11
N SER A 20 -50.17 -0.56 -2.49
CA SER A 20 -49.54 -0.68 -1.17
C SER A 20 -48.00 -0.90 -1.20
N ASP A 21 -47.47 -1.26 -2.35
CA ASP A 21 -46.04 -1.57 -2.57
C ASP A 21 -45.59 -1.20 -3.99
N LEU A 22 -44.25 -1.20 -4.20
CA LEU A 22 -43.65 -0.81 -5.47
C LEU A 22 -43.87 -1.82 -6.59
N GLU A 23 -44.06 -3.11 -6.27
CA GLU A 23 -44.29 -4.17 -7.24
C GLU A 23 -45.71 -4.02 -7.85
N THR A 24 -46.71 -3.86 -7.01
CA THR A 24 -48.05 -3.55 -7.42
C THR A 24 -48.16 -2.28 -8.27
N LEU A 25 -47.38 -1.23 -7.90
CA LEU A 25 -47.39 0.02 -8.65
C LEU A 25 -46.78 -0.15 -10.05
N GLU A 26 -45.71 -0.96 -10.19
CA GLU A 26 -45.11 -1.24 -11.49
C GLU A 26 -46.04 -2.08 -12.38
N ASP A 27 -46.75 -3.04 -11.80
CA ASP A 27 -47.79 -3.82 -12.53
C ASP A 27 -48.90 -2.92 -13.08
N ILE A 28 -49.37 -1.97 -12.27
CA ILE A 28 -50.39 -0.99 -12.70
C ILE A 28 -49.82 -0.13 -13.83
N LYS A 29 -48.58 0.35 -13.72
CA LYS A 29 -47.94 1.10 -14.78
C LYS A 29 -47.87 0.33 -16.09
N LEU A 30 -47.48 -0.94 -16.06
CA LEU A 30 -47.47 -1.79 -17.23
C LEU A 30 -48.87 -2.03 -17.81
N GLN A 31 -49.91 -2.17 -16.95
CA GLN A 31 -51.30 -2.38 -17.36
C GLN A 31 -51.84 -1.19 -18.13
N PHE A 32 -51.49 0.03 -17.79
CA PHE A 32 -52.02 1.24 -18.43
C PHE A 32 -51.07 1.86 -19.48
N LEU A 33 -49.80 1.92 -19.21
CA LEU A 33 -48.77 2.60 -20.05
C LEU A 33 -47.87 1.65 -20.84
N GLY A 34 -47.90 0.35 -20.56
CA GLY A 34 -47.11 -0.65 -21.26
C GLY A 34 -47.41 -0.71 -22.77
N ARG A 35 -46.63 -1.47 -23.55
CA ARG A 35 -46.79 -1.60 -25.02
C ARG A 35 -48.16 -2.08 -25.44
N SER A 36 -48.83 -2.89 -24.63
CA SER A 36 -50.21 -3.40 -24.78
C SER A 36 -51.14 -2.82 -23.72
N GLY A 37 -50.75 -1.76 -23.04
CA GLY A 37 -51.50 -1.13 -21.98
C GLY A 37 -52.79 -0.44 -22.49
N LYS A 38 -53.79 -0.34 -21.62
CA LYS A 38 -55.12 0.18 -21.97
C LYS A 38 -55.07 1.55 -22.64
N LEU A 39 -54.25 2.50 -22.12
CA LEU A 39 -54.07 3.82 -22.70
C LEU A 39 -53.33 3.75 -24.05
N THR A 40 -52.29 2.92 -24.14
CA THR A 40 -51.54 2.75 -25.38
C THR A 40 -52.38 2.19 -26.51
N VAL A 41 -53.30 1.27 -26.19
CA VAL A 41 -54.26 0.70 -27.15
C VAL A 41 -55.26 1.76 -27.58
N ALA A 42 -55.85 2.49 -26.62
CA ALA A 42 -56.78 3.58 -26.91
C ALA A 42 -56.19 4.66 -27.80
N ILE A 43 -54.93 5.06 -27.57
CA ILE A 43 -54.18 6.03 -28.40
C ILE A 43 -54.04 5.51 -29.85
N LYS A 44 -53.74 4.22 -30.07
CA LYS A 44 -53.66 3.64 -31.41
C LYS A 44 -55.00 3.67 -32.16
N GLU A 45 -56.11 3.65 -31.44
CA GLU A 45 -57.44 3.73 -32.05
C GLU A 45 -57.86 5.15 -32.47
N ILE A 46 -57.14 6.18 -32.04
CA ILE A 46 -57.35 7.58 -32.48
C ILE A 46 -57.18 7.69 -34.02
N ALA A 47 -56.37 6.84 -34.62
CA ALA A 47 -56.20 6.81 -36.09
C ALA A 47 -57.51 6.43 -36.84
N LYS A 48 -58.47 5.80 -36.17
CA LYS A 48 -59.75 5.36 -36.77
C LYS A 48 -60.85 6.44 -36.69
N ILE A 49 -60.60 7.55 -36.00
CA ILE A 49 -61.59 8.64 -35.81
C ILE A 49 -61.52 9.64 -36.99
N PRO A 50 -62.65 10.32 -37.32
CA PRO A 50 -62.62 11.40 -38.32
C PRO A 50 -61.54 12.45 -38.08
N GLU A 51 -60.91 12.90 -39.15
CA GLU A 51 -59.71 13.71 -39.13
C GLU A 51 -59.87 15.02 -38.35
N GLU A 52 -61.08 15.62 -38.43
CA GLU A 52 -61.44 16.84 -37.70
C GLU A 52 -61.38 16.72 -36.17
N ARG A 53 -61.62 15.54 -35.62
CA ARG A 53 -61.63 15.29 -34.16
C ARG A 53 -60.31 14.76 -33.57
N ARG A 54 -59.38 14.32 -34.41
CA ARG A 54 -58.12 13.73 -33.98
C ARG A 54 -57.27 14.67 -33.11
N PRO A 55 -57.12 15.97 -33.42
CA PRO A 55 -56.33 16.88 -32.62
C PRO A 55 -56.84 17.02 -31.20
N ALA A 56 -58.16 17.20 -31.03
CA ALA A 56 -58.78 17.35 -29.70
C ALA A 56 -58.66 16.10 -28.85
N VAL A 57 -58.87 14.92 -29.44
CA VAL A 57 -58.72 13.65 -28.73
C VAL A 57 -57.26 13.34 -28.44
N GLY A 58 -56.32 13.76 -29.31
CA GLY A 58 -54.89 13.61 -29.09
C GLY A 58 -54.38 14.47 -27.92
N ILE A 59 -54.88 15.70 -27.77
CA ILE A 59 -54.56 16.55 -26.61
C ILE A 59 -55.08 15.92 -25.32
N LEU A 60 -56.31 15.43 -25.31
CA LEU A 60 -56.89 14.75 -24.16
C LEU A 60 -56.12 13.47 -23.79
N ALA A 61 -55.70 12.67 -24.78
CA ALA A 61 -54.94 11.47 -24.54
C ALA A 61 -53.56 11.78 -23.90
N ASN A 62 -52.88 12.85 -24.34
CA ASN A 62 -51.64 13.30 -23.73
C ASN A 62 -51.86 13.83 -22.30
N GLU A 63 -52.92 14.57 -22.05
CA GLU A 63 -53.31 15.02 -20.71
C GLU A 63 -53.58 13.83 -19.76
N VAL A 64 -54.30 12.82 -20.21
CA VAL A 64 -54.55 11.60 -19.47
C VAL A 64 -53.25 10.86 -19.17
N LYS A 65 -52.35 10.77 -20.13
CA LYS A 65 -51.04 10.16 -19.97
C LYS A 65 -50.22 10.87 -18.90
N SER A 66 -50.10 12.19 -19.00
CA SER A 66 -49.33 13.02 -18.02
C SER A 66 -49.94 12.85 -16.62
N THR A 67 -51.25 12.87 -16.48
CA THR A 67 -51.92 12.67 -15.17
C THR A 67 -51.58 11.31 -14.55
N ILE A 68 -51.54 10.25 -15.34
CA ILE A 68 -51.21 8.90 -14.86
C ILE A 68 -49.72 8.83 -14.47
N GLU A 69 -48.83 9.40 -15.27
CA GLU A 69 -47.41 9.43 -15.00
C GLU A 69 -47.12 10.19 -13.70
N GLU A 70 -47.71 11.38 -13.52
CA GLU A 70 -47.57 12.17 -12.29
C GLU A 70 -48.12 11.44 -11.05
N ALA A 71 -49.27 10.72 -11.20
CA ALA A 71 -49.82 9.95 -10.09
C ALA A 71 -48.89 8.82 -9.68
N ILE A 72 -48.24 8.14 -10.65
CA ILE A 72 -47.28 7.05 -10.40
C ILE A 72 -46.06 7.60 -9.66
N GLU A 73 -45.46 8.70 -10.14
CA GLU A 73 -44.26 9.33 -9.50
C GLU A 73 -44.55 9.74 -8.04
N ASN A 74 -45.72 10.36 -7.82
CA ASN A 74 -46.15 10.74 -6.47
C ASN A 74 -46.30 9.56 -5.53
N GLN A 75 -46.96 8.47 -5.99
CA GLN A 75 -47.16 7.29 -5.18
C GLN A 75 -45.86 6.53 -4.94
N GLU A 76 -44.99 6.45 -5.93
CA GLU A 76 -43.64 5.87 -5.78
C GLU A 76 -42.80 6.59 -4.70
N SER A 77 -42.81 7.92 -4.71
CA SER A 77 -42.18 8.74 -3.70
C SER A 77 -42.73 8.50 -2.29
N ASN A 78 -44.08 8.40 -2.19
CA ASN A 78 -44.76 8.11 -0.93
C ASN A 78 -44.38 6.74 -0.37
N LEU A 79 -44.40 5.69 -1.20
CA LEU A 79 -44.03 4.33 -0.81
C LEU A 79 -42.57 4.23 -0.39
N LYS A 80 -41.63 4.87 -1.11
CA LYS A 80 -40.21 4.95 -0.73
C LYS A 80 -40.03 5.65 0.62
N THR A 81 -40.76 6.73 0.86
CA THR A 81 -40.69 7.48 2.12
C THR A 81 -41.25 6.66 3.30
N GLN A 82 -42.34 5.92 3.10
CA GLN A 82 -42.90 5.03 4.13
C GLN A 82 -41.98 3.87 4.45
N THR A 83 -41.31 3.27 3.43
CA THR A 83 -40.34 2.20 3.63
C THR A 83 -39.13 2.70 4.43
N SER A 84 -38.63 3.90 4.12
CA SER A 84 -37.54 4.52 4.86
C SER A 84 -37.90 4.85 6.33
N LYS A 85 -39.13 5.27 6.60
CA LYS A 85 -39.62 5.47 7.97
C LYS A 85 -39.71 4.15 8.75
N ARG A 86 -40.27 3.10 8.15
CA ARG A 86 -40.36 1.76 8.77
C ARG A 86 -39.00 1.16 9.12
N ILE A 87 -37.97 1.40 8.30
CA ILE A 87 -36.60 0.94 8.59
C ILE A 87 -36.01 1.74 9.77
N ARG A 88 -36.26 3.05 9.85
CA ARG A 88 -35.77 3.90 10.97
C ARG A 88 -36.44 3.52 12.31
N GLU A 89 -37.68 3.12 12.31
CA GLU A 89 -38.40 2.72 13.53
C GLU A 89 -37.92 1.37 14.11
N LYS A 90 -37.25 0.52 13.29
CA LYS A 90 -36.71 -0.77 13.74
C LYS A 90 -35.31 -0.70 14.34
N ILE A 91 -34.59 0.43 14.21
CA ILE A 91 -33.27 0.59 14.79
C ILE A 91 -33.42 1.18 16.19
N ASP A 92 -33.18 0.36 17.19
CA ASP A 92 -33.09 0.80 18.58
C ASP A 92 -31.72 1.49 18.79
N VAL A 93 -31.76 2.82 18.73
CA VAL A 93 -30.55 3.66 18.92
C VAL A 93 -30.02 3.67 20.35
N THR A 94 -30.79 3.09 21.30
CA THR A 94 -30.35 2.97 22.71
C THR A 94 -29.53 1.71 22.94
N ASN A 95 -29.59 0.74 22.04
CA ASN A 95 -28.74 -0.43 22.10
C ASN A 95 -27.28 -0.05 21.82
N PRO A 96 -26.34 -0.37 22.75
CA PRO A 96 -24.93 -0.13 22.50
C PRO A 96 -24.49 -0.91 21.26
N GLY A 97 -23.92 -0.22 20.29
CA GLY A 97 -23.35 -0.86 19.11
C GLY A 97 -22.23 -1.82 19.51
N ILE A 98 -22.12 -2.94 18.81
CA ILE A 98 -20.96 -3.83 18.90
C ILE A 98 -19.78 -3.05 18.35
N ARG A 99 -18.79 -2.73 19.18
CA ARG A 99 -17.54 -2.13 18.72
C ARG A 99 -16.83 -3.16 17.84
N PRO A 100 -16.48 -2.83 16.60
CA PRO A 100 -15.65 -3.72 15.81
C PRO A 100 -14.32 -3.94 16.53
N PRO A 101 -13.74 -5.15 16.49
CA PRO A 101 -12.41 -5.38 17.03
C PRO A 101 -11.43 -4.42 16.39
N LEU A 102 -10.60 -3.77 17.19
CA LEU A 102 -9.51 -2.96 16.71
C LEU A 102 -8.46 -3.91 16.12
N GLY A 103 -8.10 -3.72 14.86
CA GLY A 103 -6.98 -4.42 14.26
C GLY A 103 -5.65 -3.94 14.81
N HIS A 104 -4.59 -4.71 14.55
CA HIS A 104 -3.22 -4.38 14.90
C HIS A 104 -2.39 -4.14 13.63
N LEU A 105 -1.36 -3.30 13.74
CA LEU A 105 -0.39 -3.15 12.68
C LEU A 105 0.42 -4.44 12.56
N HIS A 106 0.71 -4.85 11.33
CA HIS A 106 1.59 -5.99 11.08
C HIS A 106 2.94 -5.79 11.77
N LEU A 107 3.50 -6.84 12.35
CA LEU A 107 4.72 -6.80 13.16
C LEU A 107 5.91 -6.10 12.44
N VAL A 108 6.09 -6.37 11.15
CA VAL A 108 7.09 -5.69 10.32
C VAL A 108 6.80 -4.19 10.20
N THR A 109 5.54 -3.79 10.12
CA THR A 109 5.16 -2.35 10.11
C THR A 109 5.52 -1.68 11.42
N GLN A 110 5.25 -2.33 12.56
CA GLN A 110 5.63 -1.83 13.88
C GLN A 110 7.16 -1.63 13.97
N ALA A 111 7.94 -2.62 13.51
CA ALA A 111 9.40 -2.52 13.48
C ALA A 111 9.89 -1.37 12.58
N ILE A 112 9.28 -1.18 11.41
CA ILE A 112 9.61 -0.08 10.49
C ILE A 112 9.32 1.28 11.15
N GLU A 113 8.22 1.42 11.87
CA GLU A 113 7.89 2.66 12.56
C GLU A 113 8.87 2.95 13.69
N GLU A 114 9.20 1.96 14.51
CA GLU A 114 10.17 2.08 15.60
C GLU A 114 11.57 2.48 15.07
N ILE A 115 12.07 1.77 14.05
CA ILE A 115 13.34 2.10 13.38
C ILE A 115 13.30 3.54 12.84
N THR A 116 12.17 3.93 12.23
CA THR A 116 12.01 5.28 11.68
C THR A 116 12.10 6.35 12.76
N GLU A 117 11.44 6.18 13.89
CA GLU A 117 11.46 7.16 14.99
C GLU A 117 12.85 7.24 15.65
N ILE A 118 13.56 6.10 15.82
CA ILE A 118 14.95 6.10 16.33
C ILE A 118 15.85 6.96 15.44
N PHE A 119 15.87 6.72 14.13
CA PHE A 119 16.74 7.48 13.23
C PHE A 119 16.29 8.93 13.03
N LYS A 120 14.99 9.20 13.06
CA LYS A 120 14.43 10.55 13.01
C LYS A 120 14.90 11.40 14.21
N SER A 121 15.02 10.81 15.40
CA SER A 121 15.50 11.51 16.60
C SER A 121 16.93 12.07 16.47
N ILE A 122 17.76 11.48 15.60
CA ILE A 122 19.12 11.95 15.28
C ILE A 122 19.23 12.63 13.91
N GLY A 123 18.06 13.03 13.34
CA GLY A 123 17.98 13.91 12.17
C GLY A 123 17.98 13.22 10.82
N PHE A 124 17.82 11.91 10.74
CA PHE A 124 17.61 11.23 9.47
C PHE A 124 16.22 11.53 8.93
N ARG A 125 16.12 11.62 7.60
CA ARG A 125 14.86 11.81 6.88
C ARG A 125 14.50 10.55 6.11
N ARG A 126 13.34 9.96 6.42
CA ARG A 126 12.85 8.79 5.69
C ARG A 126 12.49 9.16 4.25
N LYS A 127 13.01 8.39 3.32
CA LYS A 127 12.81 8.52 1.87
C LYS A 127 12.32 7.20 1.29
N ARG A 128 11.75 7.25 0.11
CA ARG A 128 11.33 6.09 -0.68
C ARG A 128 11.82 6.21 -2.10
N TYR A 129 12.25 5.09 -2.66
CA TYR A 129 12.73 4.96 -4.02
C TYR A 129 11.99 3.82 -4.74
N PRO A 130 12.10 3.70 -6.08
CA PRO A 130 11.43 2.65 -6.83
C PRO A 130 11.85 1.24 -6.38
N GLU A 131 10.90 0.30 -6.39
CA GLU A 131 11.17 -1.14 -6.16
C GLU A 131 11.65 -1.82 -7.45
N VAL A 132 11.25 -1.28 -8.61
CA VAL A 132 11.78 -1.65 -9.93
C VAL A 132 12.83 -0.61 -10.31
N GLU A 133 14.04 -1.07 -10.54
CA GLU A 133 15.18 -0.19 -10.75
C GLU A 133 15.99 -0.58 -11.99
N TRP A 134 16.76 0.34 -12.51
CA TRP A 134 17.72 0.06 -13.55
C TRP A 134 19.01 -0.53 -12.97
N ASP A 135 19.62 -1.46 -13.70
CA ASP A 135 20.89 -2.10 -13.36
C ASP A 135 21.99 -1.08 -13.00
N TRP A 136 22.06 0.02 -13.71
CA TRP A 136 23.01 1.10 -13.42
C TRP A 136 22.90 1.62 -11.98
N TYR A 137 21.68 1.88 -11.48
CA TYR A 137 21.45 2.35 -10.12
C TYR A 137 21.70 1.28 -9.06
N ALA A 138 21.36 0.04 -9.39
CA ALA A 138 21.51 -1.06 -8.46
C ALA A 138 22.96 -1.56 -8.35
N PHE A 139 23.76 -1.40 -9.41
CA PHE A 139 25.10 -1.99 -9.46
C PHE A 139 26.18 -1.05 -9.96
N GLU A 140 26.15 -0.59 -11.22
CA GLU A 140 27.28 0.13 -11.81
C GLU A 140 27.62 1.42 -11.07
N ALA A 141 26.60 2.24 -10.73
CA ALA A 141 26.79 3.47 -9.97
C ALA A 141 27.31 3.23 -8.54
N LEU A 142 27.08 2.02 -8.01
CA LEU A 142 27.56 1.54 -6.72
C LEU A 142 28.93 0.83 -6.83
N ASN A 143 29.69 1.11 -7.87
CA ASN A 143 31.03 0.58 -8.09
C ASN A 143 31.11 -0.95 -8.37
N PHE A 144 30.00 -1.54 -8.87
CA PHE A 144 30.00 -2.90 -9.40
C PHE A 144 30.16 -2.86 -10.93
N PRO A 145 31.35 -3.13 -11.48
CA PRO A 145 31.52 -3.17 -12.93
C PRO A 145 30.60 -4.20 -13.61
N PRO A 146 30.25 -4.03 -14.90
CA PRO A 146 29.57 -5.06 -15.65
C PRO A 146 30.32 -6.39 -15.55
N ASN A 147 29.57 -7.49 -15.39
CA ASN A 147 30.11 -8.87 -15.25
C ASN A 147 30.98 -9.11 -14.00
N HIS A 148 30.90 -8.27 -12.96
CA HIS A 148 31.60 -8.53 -11.70
C HIS A 148 30.96 -9.73 -10.96
N PRO A 149 31.74 -10.73 -10.48
CA PRO A 149 31.19 -11.92 -9.80
C PRO A 149 30.30 -11.62 -8.61
N ALA A 150 30.61 -10.58 -7.82
CA ALA A 150 29.81 -10.17 -6.68
C ALA A 150 28.36 -9.78 -7.04
N ARG A 151 28.02 -9.55 -8.32
CA ARG A 151 26.65 -9.33 -8.74
C ARG A 151 25.80 -10.60 -8.64
N ASP A 152 26.40 -11.78 -8.82
CA ASP A 152 25.72 -13.06 -8.75
C ASP A 152 25.30 -13.39 -7.32
N ASP A 153 26.05 -12.92 -6.32
CA ASP A 153 25.76 -13.12 -4.89
C ASP A 153 24.44 -12.48 -4.46
N TRP A 154 23.96 -11.47 -5.21
CA TRP A 154 22.68 -10.80 -4.94
C TRP A 154 21.46 -11.54 -5.45
N GLU A 155 21.61 -12.60 -6.24
CA GLU A 155 20.53 -13.44 -6.77
C GLU A 155 19.33 -12.64 -7.28
N THR A 156 19.59 -11.64 -8.11
CA THR A 156 18.65 -10.61 -8.53
C THR A 156 17.58 -11.14 -9.48
N PHE A 157 16.35 -10.66 -9.35
CA PHE A 157 15.29 -10.85 -10.33
C PHE A 157 15.39 -9.77 -11.41
N PHE A 158 15.65 -10.16 -12.66
CA PHE A 158 15.58 -9.27 -13.80
C PHE A 158 14.18 -9.29 -14.42
N ILE A 159 13.74 -8.12 -14.91
CA ILE A 159 12.45 -7.96 -15.58
C ILE A 159 12.65 -8.20 -17.07
N ASP A 160 11.79 -9.03 -17.68
CA ASP A 160 11.78 -9.28 -19.12
C ASP A 160 11.25 -8.03 -19.85
N SER A 161 12.17 -7.14 -20.21
CA SER A 161 11.90 -5.89 -20.91
C SER A 161 13.11 -5.46 -21.74
N GLU A 162 12.89 -4.60 -22.74
CA GLU A 162 13.98 -4.02 -23.49
C GLU A 162 14.94 -3.21 -22.60
N PRO A 163 16.26 -3.52 -22.62
CA PRO A 163 17.23 -2.79 -21.82
C PRO A 163 17.34 -1.32 -22.25
N HIS A 164 17.44 -0.43 -21.28
CA HIS A 164 17.73 0.98 -21.58
C HIS A 164 19.18 1.16 -22.02
N LYS A 165 19.41 1.95 -23.10
CA LYS A 165 20.75 2.15 -23.68
C LYS A 165 21.82 2.64 -22.70
N LYS A 166 21.43 3.46 -21.69
CA LYS A 166 22.34 4.05 -20.70
C LYS A 166 22.30 3.32 -19.36
N PHE A 167 21.14 2.79 -18.96
CA PHE A 167 20.93 2.29 -17.60
C PHE A 167 20.85 0.77 -17.52
N GLY A 168 20.97 0.06 -18.64
CA GLY A 168 20.91 -1.40 -18.68
C GLY A 168 19.50 -1.97 -18.52
N PRO A 169 19.37 -3.26 -18.13
CA PRO A 169 18.09 -3.91 -17.89
C PRO A 169 17.41 -3.40 -16.63
N MET A 170 16.11 -3.63 -16.53
CA MET A 170 15.36 -3.42 -15.29
C MET A 170 15.42 -4.65 -14.39
N LEU A 171 15.35 -4.43 -13.09
CA LEU A 171 15.40 -5.45 -12.07
C LEU A 171 14.54 -5.07 -10.86
N LEU A 172 14.16 -6.06 -10.05
CA LEU A 172 13.67 -5.81 -8.69
C LEU A 172 14.86 -5.54 -7.79
N THR A 173 14.81 -4.46 -6.99
CA THR A 173 15.94 -4.04 -6.15
C THR A 173 16.38 -5.14 -5.18
N PRO A 174 17.62 -5.66 -5.27
CA PRO A 174 18.12 -6.67 -4.35
C PRO A 174 18.61 -6.10 -3.00
N HIS A 175 18.74 -4.78 -2.92
CA HIS A 175 19.13 -4.00 -1.76
C HIS A 175 18.63 -2.55 -1.88
N THR A 176 18.68 -1.79 -0.79
CA THR A 176 18.22 -0.40 -0.74
C THR A 176 19.25 0.62 -1.23
N SER A 177 20.48 0.19 -1.56
CA SER A 177 21.61 1.09 -1.84
C SER A 177 21.48 1.87 -3.15
N SER A 178 20.62 1.44 -4.09
CA SER A 178 20.21 2.26 -5.24
C SER A 178 19.65 3.62 -4.82
N GLY A 179 19.02 3.67 -3.64
CA GLY A 179 18.50 4.90 -3.03
C GLY A 179 19.60 5.92 -2.69
N GLN A 180 20.84 5.49 -2.39
CA GLN A 180 21.96 6.39 -2.16
C GLN A 180 22.25 7.23 -3.42
N ILE A 181 22.34 6.55 -4.57
CA ILE A 181 22.61 7.18 -5.86
C ILE A 181 21.51 8.20 -6.17
N ARG A 182 20.26 7.77 -6.05
CA ARG A 182 19.11 8.63 -6.33
C ARG A 182 18.97 9.83 -5.38
N GLU A 183 19.38 9.67 -4.11
CA GLU A 183 19.40 10.79 -3.17
C GLU A 183 20.50 11.77 -3.51
N MET A 184 21.71 11.28 -3.75
CA MET A 184 22.88 12.11 -4.05
C MET A 184 22.81 12.80 -5.41
N GLU A 185 22.11 12.23 -6.40
CA GLU A 185 21.83 12.93 -7.67
C GLU A 185 20.88 14.12 -7.49
N LYS A 186 19.93 14.02 -6.56
CA LYS A 186 18.87 15.04 -6.38
C LYS A 186 19.23 16.12 -5.36
N ASN A 187 20.03 15.76 -4.37
CA ASN A 187 20.32 16.61 -3.23
C ASN A 187 21.83 16.77 -3.04
N LYS A 188 22.24 17.99 -2.73
CA LYS A 188 23.62 18.29 -2.34
C LYS A 188 23.83 18.02 -0.85
N PRO A 189 25.07 17.64 -0.42
CA PRO A 189 25.37 17.58 1.00
C PRO A 189 25.06 18.90 1.74
N PRO A 190 24.66 18.85 3.03
CA PRO A 190 24.63 17.68 3.88
C PRO A 190 23.42 16.77 3.65
N ILE A 191 23.64 15.45 3.62
CA ILE A 191 22.61 14.42 3.44
C ILE A 191 22.54 13.56 4.70
N LYS A 192 21.34 13.33 5.23
CA LYS A 192 21.01 12.32 6.26
C LYS A 192 19.74 11.60 5.82
N MET A 193 19.90 10.50 5.10
CA MET A 193 18.80 9.72 4.52
C MET A 193 18.61 8.41 5.26
N LEU A 194 17.34 8.05 5.50
CA LEU A 194 16.91 6.70 5.88
C LEU A 194 16.02 6.17 4.77
N ASN A 195 16.48 5.16 4.03
CA ASN A 195 15.68 4.44 3.04
C ASN A 195 15.17 3.13 3.66
N ILE A 196 13.86 2.91 3.68
CA ILE A 196 13.26 1.64 4.08
C ILE A 196 12.37 1.17 2.94
N ALA A 197 12.73 0.05 2.33
CA ALA A 197 12.07 -0.46 1.14
C ALA A 197 12.08 -2.00 1.10
N LYS A 198 11.23 -2.56 0.27
CA LYS A 198 11.26 -3.97 -0.07
C LYS A 198 12.46 -4.26 -0.96
N CYS A 199 13.10 -5.40 -0.69
CA CYS A 199 14.18 -5.97 -1.48
C CYS A 199 13.80 -7.36 -1.93
N TYR A 200 14.37 -7.81 -3.04
CA TYR A 200 13.98 -9.05 -3.70
C TYR A 200 15.20 -9.87 -4.10
N ARG A 201 15.25 -11.11 -3.63
CA ARG A 201 16.31 -12.09 -3.94
C ARG A 201 15.70 -13.45 -4.20
N ARG A 202 16.32 -14.29 -5.04
CA ARG A 202 15.80 -15.62 -5.39
C ARG A 202 15.92 -16.67 -4.29
N GLN A 203 16.38 -16.30 -3.10
CA GLN A 203 16.56 -17.18 -1.95
C GLN A 203 15.25 -17.42 -1.21
N SER A 204 15.03 -18.66 -0.76
CA SER A 204 13.88 -19.03 0.06
C SER A 204 14.24 -20.22 0.97
N ASP A 205 14.49 -19.93 2.24
CA ASP A 205 14.73 -20.91 3.30
C ASP A 205 14.23 -20.38 4.65
N VAL A 206 14.61 -21.02 5.76
CA VAL A 206 14.20 -20.60 7.12
C VAL A 206 14.67 -19.20 7.48
N SER A 207 15.77 -18.73 6.89
CA SER A 207 16.43 -17.45 7.15
C SER A 207 16.19 -16.42 6.07
N HIS A 208 15.65 -16.82 4.91
CA HIS A 208 15.48 -15.98 3.72
C HIS A 208 14.10 -16.12 3.11
N THR A 209 13.55 -14.99 2.67
CA THR A 209 12.32 -14.91 1.87
C THR A 209 12.62 -14.20 0.56
N PRO A 210 11.91 -14.54 -0.54
CA PRO A 210 12.12 -13.86 -1.84
C PRO A 210 11.87 -12.36 -1.79
N MET A 211 11.07 -11.88 -0.85
CA MET A 211 10.82 -10.48 -0.55
C MET A 211 11.04 -10.24 0.94
N PHE A 212 11.81 -9.24 1.28
CA PHE A 212 12.06 -8.77 2.65
C PHE A 212 12.19 -7.26 2.67
N HIS A 213 12.18 -6.66 3.86
CA HIS A 213 12.41 -5.22 4.00
C HIS A 213 13.85 -4.97 4.45
N GLN A 214 14.48 -3.98 3.85
CA GLN A 214 15.78 -3.48 4.29
C GLN A 214 15.66 -2.02 4.67
N PHE A 215 16.31 -1.61 5.74
CA PHE A 215 16.54 -0.20 6.05
C PHE A 215 18.00 0.12 5.87
N GLU A 216 18.25 1.32 5.36
CA GLU A 216 19.59 1.80 5.04
C GLU A 216 19.72 3.26 5.42
N GLY A 217 20.77 3.59 6.14
CA GLY A 217 21.14 4.97 6.45
C GLY A 217 22.30 5.43 5.59
N LEU A 218 22.19 6.65 5.06
CA LEU A 218 23.28 7.36 4.37
C LEU A 218 23.49 8.72 5.03
N VAL A 219 24.74 9.00 5.37
CA VAL A 219 25.18 10.34 5.79
C VAL A 219 26.30 10.80 4.88
N VAL A 220 26.18 12.00 4.32
CA VAL A 220 27.22 12.66 3.52
C VAL A 220 27.36 14.10 4.00
N ASP A 221 28.55 14.46 4.45
CA ASP A 221 28.89 15.83 4.87
C ASP A 221 30.43 16.01 4.87
N ARG A 222 30.89 17.18 5.22
CA ARG A 222 32.33 17.43 5.43
C ARG A 222 32.83 16.75 6.70
N GLY A 223 33.95 16.08 6.61
CA GLY A 223 34.64 15.52 7.78
C GLY A 223 33.93 14.33 8.44
N ILE A 224 33.04 13.65 7.74
CA ILE A 224 32.44 12.40 8.22
C ILE A 224 33.52 11.31 8.31
N SER A 225 33.49 10.53 9.39
CA SER A 225 34.49 9.52 9.71
C SER A 225 33.86 8.22 10.23
N ILE A 226 34.70 7.18 10.35
CA ILE A 226 34.29 5.88 10.94
C ILE A 226 33.77 6.06 12.39
N ALA A 227 34.29 7.03 13.14
CA ALA A 227 33.82 7.33 14.49
C ALA A 227 32.36 7.79 14.49
N HIS A 228 31.94 8.58 13.49
CA HIS A 228 30.55 8.99 13.31
C HIS A 228 29.67 7.80 12.95
N LEU A 229 30.12 6.92 12.03
CA LEU A 229 29.45 5.67 11.72
C LEU A 229 29.24 4.84 12.98
N LYS A 230 30.32 4.55 13.73
CA LYS A 230 30.26 3.75 14.96
C LYS A 230 29.29 4.36 15.98
N GLY A 231 29.31 5.69 16.16
CA GLY A 231 28.39 6.39 17.05
C GLY A 231 26.91 6.18 16.68
N VAL A 232 26.57 6.24 15.38
CA VAL A 232 25.22 5.98 14.89
C VAL A 232 24.81 4.52 15.09
N LEU A 233 25.72 3.58 14.83
CA LEU A 233 25.48 2.14 15.03
C LEU A 233 25.23 1.82 16.52
N ASP A 234 26.04 2.35 17.42
CA ASP A 234 25.89 2.18 18.87
C ASP A 234 24.58 2.78 19.37
N PHE A 235 24.22 3.96 18.88
CA PHE A 235 22.97 4.61 19.20
C PHE A 235 21.77 3.75 18.80
N PHE A 236 21.77 3.25 17.57
CA PHE A 236 20.70 2.37 17.10
C PHE A 236 20.59 1.09 17.93
N VAL A 237 21.73 0.40 18.14
CA VAL A 237 21.74 -0.86 18.90
C VAL A 237 21.20 -0.69 20.31
N LYS A 238 21.60 0.36 21.01
CA LYS A 238 21.10 0.65 22.36
C LYS A 238 19.61 1.05 22.35
N SER A 239 19.20 1.89 21.41
CA SER A 239 17.83 2.35 21.33
C SER A 239 16.84 1.24 20.96
N TYR A 240 17.23 0.33 20.08
CA TYR A 240 16.36 -0.73 19.57
C TYR A 240 16.41 -2.02 20.41
N PHE A 241 17.58 -2.42 20.86
CA PHE A 241 17.80 -3.67 21.61
C PHE A 241 17.99 -3.48 23.13
N GLY A 242 18.10 -2.22 23.59
CA GLY A 242 18.32 -1.87 24.98
C GLY A 242 19.80 -1.71 25.37
N ASP A 243 20.04 -1.02 26.49
CA ASP A 243 21.35 -0.54 26.94
C ASP A 243 22.39 -1.65 27.21
N LYS A 244 21.96 -2.89 27.41
CA LYS A 244 22.84 -4.05 27.65
C LYS A 244 23.43 -4.63 26.38
N ARG A 245 23.04 -4.14 25.21
CA ARG A 245 23.49 -4.64 23.93
C ARG A 245 24.55 -3.69 23.36
N GLU A 246 25.57 -4.27 22.80
CA GLU A 246 26.70 -3.56 22.21
C GLU A 246 26.86 -3.92 20.75
N SER A 247 27.36 -2.98 19.94
CA SER A 247 27.77 -3.24 18.57
C SER A 247 29.28 -3.36 18.44
N ARG A 248 29.75 -4.20 17.53
CA ARG A 248 31.12 -4.18 17.05
C ARG A 248 31.16 -4.15 15.52
N ILE A 249 32.21 -3.58 14.96
CA ILE A 249 32.47 -3.62 13.53
C ILE A 249 33.66 -4.53 13.27
N ARG A 250 33.56 -5.35 12.22
CA ARG A 250 34.64 -6.22 11.73
C ARG A 250 34.99 -5.81 10.30
N PRO A 251 36.29 -5.78 9.92
CA PRO A 251 36.64 -5.54 8.53
C PRO A 251 36.01 -6.53 7.58
N TYR A 252 35.50 -6.02 6.48
CA TYR A 252 34.88 -6.82 5.41
C TYR A 252 35.11 -6.11 4.07
N HIS A 253 34.59 -6.64 2.97
CA HIS A 253 34.67 -6.01 1.66
C HIS A 253 33.28 -5.90 1.02
N PHE A 254 32.92 -4.66 0.64
CA PHE A 254 31.80 -4.35 -0.24
C PHE A 254 32.31 -3.38 -1.30
N GLU A 255 31.92 -3.53 -2.55
CA GLU A 255 32.38 -2.72 -3.68
C GLU A 255 32.03 -1.24 -3.55
N PHE A 256 30.92 -0.94 -2.88
CA PHE A 256 30.39 0.43 -2.71
C PHE A 256 30.89 1.17 -1.47
N THR A 257 31.71 0.53 -0.65
CA THR A 257 32.28 1.15 0.56
C THR A 257 33.78 0.91 0.69
N GLU A 258 34.53 1.89 1.24
CA GLU A 258 35.95 1.78 1.55
C GLU A 258 36.31 2.76 2.68
N PRO A 259 36.71 2.26 3.89
CA PRO A 259 36.67 0.85 4.30
C PRO A 259 35.25 0.32 4.53
N SER A 260 35.15 -1.00 4.38
CA SER A 260 33.90 -1.75 4.60
C SER A 260 33.94 -2.56 5.89
N PHE A 261 32.79 -2.75 6.50
CA PHE A 261 32.63 -3.48 7.75
C PHE A 261 31.37 -4.33 7.75
N GLU A 262 31.43 -5.46 8.40
CA GLU A 262 30.27 -6.14 8.96
C GLU A 262 30.01 -5.64 10.38
N VAL A 263 28.76 -5.53 10.73
CA VAL A 263 28.29 -5.07 12.04
C VAL A 263 27.66 -6.23 12.78
N ASP A 264 28.19 -6.52 13.95
CA ASP A 264 27.61 -7.50 14.87
C ASP A 264 26.99 -6.81 16.08
N VAL A 265 26.00 -7.46 16.67
CA VAL A 265 25.40 -7.08 17.96
C VAL A 265 25.56 -8.20 18.96
N THR A 266 25.77 -7.89 20.23
CA THR A 266 25.78 -8.91 21.28
C THR A 266 24.51 -9.74 21.25
N CYS A 267 24.62 -11.05 21.39
CA CYS A 267 23.49 -11.96 21.40
C CYS A 267 22.51 -11.65 22.56
N GLY A 268 21.20 -11.52 22.27
CA GLY A 268 20.17 -11.24 23.27
C GLY A 268 19.97 -12.37 24.28
N VAL A 269 20.25 -13.61 23.87
CA VAL A 269 20.08 -14.78 24.73
C VAL A 269 21.19 -14.92 25.77
N CYS A 270 22.46 -14.75 25.37
CA CYS A 270 23.60 -15.01 26.24
C CYS A 270 24.35 -13.76 26.69
N LEU A 271 23.98 -12.59 26.17
CA LEU A 271 24.61 -11.29 26.48
C LEU A 271 26.13 -11.32 26.34
N GLY A 272 26.62 -11.85 25.21
CA GLY A 272 28.04 -11.89 24.90
C GLY A 272 28.82 -13.11 25.41
N ARG A 273 28.23 -13.99 26.22
CA ARG A 273 28.93 -15.15 26.83
C ARG A 273 29.17 -16.31 25.88
N GLY A 274 28.47 -16.37 24.76
CA GLY A 274 28.42 -17.50 23.85
C GLY A 274 27.30 -18.48 24.21
N CYS A 275 26.58 -18.97 23.22
CA CYS A 275 25.52 -19.96 23.35
C CYS A 275 25.33 -20.75 22.06
N ARG A 276 24.43 -21.72 22.07
CA ARG A 276 24.16 -22.57 20.90
C ARG A 276 23.71 -21.75 19.66
N LEU A 277 23.02 -20.63 19.87
CA LEU A 277 22.53 -19.76 18.80
C LEU A 277 23.67 -18.95 18.14
N CYS A 278 24.47 -18.25 18.95
CA CYS A 278 25.46 -17.27 18.47
C CYS A 278 26.89 -17.81 18.46
N LYS A 279 27.14 -18.97 19.06
CA LYS A 279 28.45 -19.61 19.30
C LYS A 279 29.40 -18.71 20.15
N GLU A 280 29.77 -17.54 19.66
CA GLU A 280 30.78 -16.64 20.23
C GLU A 280 30.22 -15.39 20.94
N GLY A 281 28.91 -15.31 21.17
CA GLY A 281 28.29 -14.19 21.86
C GLY A 281 27.78 -13.05 20.96
N TRP A 282 28.02 -13.13 19.65
CA TRP A 282 27.69 -12.09 18.68
C TRP A 282 26.79 -12.61 17.56
N LEU A 283 25.92 -11.74 17.08
CA LEU A 283 25.04 -11.99 15.92
C LEU A 283 25.25 -10.89 14.90
N GLU A 284 25.47 -11.28 13.66
CA GLU A 284 25.62 -10.35 12.55
C GLU A 284 24.31 -9.65 12.21
N LEU A 285 24.34 -8.32 12.10
CA LEU A 285 23.24 -7.48 11.61
C LEU A 285 23.31 -7.29 10.08
N GLY A 286 24.50 -6.98 9.54
CA GLY A 286 24.76 -6.76 8.13
C GLY A 286 25.90 -5.76 7.89
N GLY A 287 25.95 -5.19 6.69
CA GLY A 287 27.03 -4.36 6.21
C GLY A 287 26.94 -2.88 6.63
N ALA A 288 28.12 -2.26 6.73
CA ALA A 288 28.30 -0.82 6.86
C ALA A 288 29.67 -0.40 6.30
N GLY A 289 29.87 0.89 6.02
CA GLY A 289 31.19 1.38 5.59
C GLY A 289 31.19 2.85 5.20
N MET A 290 32.35 3.36 4.90
CA MET A 290 32.50 4.70 4.31
C MET A 290 32.15 4.61 2.81
N VAL A 291 31.43 5.58 2.30
CA VAL A 291 31.04 5.61 0.88
C VAL A 291 32.27 5.65 -0.01
N HIS A 292 32.37 4.72 -0.95
CA HIS A 292 33.51 4.62 -1.85
C HIS A 292 33.64 5.88 -2.75
N PRO A 293 34.87 6.40 -3.00
CA PRO A 293 35.07 7.60 -3.83
C PRO A 293 34.47 7.50 -5.24
N ASN A 294 34.46 6.31 -5.84
CA ASN A 294 33.88 6.09 -7.16
C ASN A 294 32.33 6.28 -7.13
N VAL A 295 31.66 5.95 -6.02
CA VAL A 295 30.23 6.20 -5.85
C VAL A 295 29.95 7.71 -5.87
N PHE A 296 30.72 8.51 -5.16
CA PHE A 296 30.64 9.98 -5.21
C PHE A 296 30.89 10.52 -6.61
N LYS A 297 31.92 10.01 -7.29
CA LYS A 297 32.25 10.39 -8.67
C LYS A 297 31.09 10.13 -9.62
N ASN A 298 30.39 9.01 -9.48
CA ASN A 298 29.28 8.64 -10.35
C ASN A 298 28.05 9.56 -10.21
N VAL A 299 27.93 10.26 -9.08
CA VAL A 299 26.85 11.23 -8.80
C VAL A 299 27.32 12.69 -8.81
N GLY A 300 28.59 12.94 -9.15
CA GLY A 300 29.17 14.30 -9.28
C GLY A 300 29.42 15.00 -7.94
N ILE A 301 29.64 14.25 -6.86
CA ILE A 301 30.06 14.79 -5.56
C ILE A 301 31.60 14.72 -5.47
N ASP A 302 32.23 15.81 -5.02
CA ASP A 302 33.69 15.87 -4.84
C ASP A 302 34.11 15.13 -3.55
N SER A 303 34.74 13.97 -3.71
CA SER A 303 35.26 13.15 -2.60
C SER A 303 36.42 13.76 -1.84
N SER A 304 37.06 14.85 -2.34
CA SER A 304 38.07 15.60 -1.61
C SER A 304 37.47 16.58 -0.58
N GLU A 305 36.24 17.02 -0.80
CA GLU A 305 35.48 17.93 0.05
C GLU A 305 34.51 17.20 0.99
N PHE A 306 33.84 16.14 0.48
CA PHE A 306 32.83 15.42 1.20
C PHE A 306 33.20 13.97 1.45
N THR A 307 32.86 13.49 2.63
CA THR A 307 32.95 12.08 3.01
C THR A 307 31.59 11.61 3.49
N GLY A 308 31.37 10.31 3.56
CA GLY A 308 30.09 9.78 4.01
C GLY A 308 30.21 8.35 4.47
N PHE A 309 29.18 7.88 5.15
CA PHE A 309 29.01 6.48 5.48
C PHE A 309 27.61 5.99 5.13
N ALA A 310 27.52 4.68 4.93
CA ALA A 310 26.25 3.98 4.78
C ALA A 310 26.24 2.69 5.60
N PHE A 311 25.05 2.24 5.97
CA PHE A 311 24.79 0.93 6.57
C PHE A 311 23.42 0.43 6.11
N GLY A 312 23.24 -0.90 5.96
CA GLY A 312 21.98 -1.48 5.49
C GLY A 312 21.71 -2.84 6.08
N TRP A 313 20.52 -3.02 6.72
CA TRP A 313 20.16 -4.26 7.41
C TRP A 313 18.72 -4.65 7.15
N GLY A 314 18.44 -5.97 7.21
CA GLY A 314 17.10 -6.51 7.09
C GLY A 314 16.23 -6.15 8.30
N VAL A 315 15.05 -5.59 8.06
CA VAL A 315 14.08 -5.24 9.12
C VAL A 315 13.63 -6.49 9.88
N GLU A 316 13.29 -7.56 9.15
CA GLU A 316 12.84 -8.82 9.73
C GLU A 316 13.94 -9.47 10.58
N ARG A 317 15.19 -9.41 10.11
CA ARG A 317 16.34 -9.96 10.86
C ARG A 317 16.55 -9.21 12.18
N VAL A 318 16.53 -7.89 12.14
CA VAL A 318 16.65 -7.03 13.32
C VAL A 318 15.48 -7.26 14.29
N LEU A 319 14.25 -7.40 13.75
CA LEU A 319 13.06 -7.70 14.54
C LEU A 319 13.18 -9.05 15.27
N MET A 320 13.59 -10.10 14.58
CA MET A 320 13.75 -11.44 15.16
C MET A 320 14.86 -11.51 16.25
N MET A 321 15.77 -10.54 16.28
CA MET A 321 16.80 -10.44 17.33
C MET A 321 16.36 -9.63 18.56
N LYS A 322 15.15 -9.05 18.53
CA LYS A 322 14.62 -8.25 19.62
C LYS A 322 14.17 -9.15 20.77
N GLU A 323 14.39 -8.70 22.01
CA GLU A 323 13.97 -9.42 23.21
C GLU A 323 12.42 -9.57 23.24
N GLY A 324 11.95 -10.75 23.56
CA GLY A 324 10.51 -11.08 23.60
C GLY A 324 9.90 -11.47 22.24
N ILE A 325 10.68 -11.44 21.16
CA ILE A 325 10.26 -11.93 19.84
C ILE A 325 10.90 -13.31 19.59
N GLU A 326 10.09 -14.36 19.67
CA GLU A 326 10.53 -15.75 19.48
C GLU A 326 10.02 -16.26 18.12
N ILE A 327 10.65 -15.79 17.04
CA ILE A 327 10.38 -16.24 15.67
C ILE A 327 11.63 -16.93 15.14
N ASP A 328 11.51 -18.21 14.81
CA ASP A 328 12.60 -19.07 14.32
C ASP A 328 12.59 -19.25 12.79
N ASP A 329 11.50 -18.88 12.13
CA ASP A 329 11.34 -18.94 10.68
C ASP A 329 10.79 -17.62 10.15
N ILE A 330 11.61 -16.90 9.37
CA ILE A 330 11.25 -15.58 8.81
C ILE A 330 9.97 -15.63 7.93
N ARG A 331 9.67 -16.79 7.32
CA ARG A 331 8.51 -16.97 6.45
C ARG A 331 7.18 -16.87 7.21
N LEU A 332 7.18 -17.08 8.54
CA LEU A 332 5.99 -16.89 9.38
C LEU A 332 5.45 -15.46 9.32
N LEU A 333 6.33 -14.47 9.23
CA LEU A 333 5.95 -13.05 9.09
C LEU A 333 5.06 -12.77 7.87
N TYR A 334 5.13 -13.61 6.83
CA TYR A 334 4.40 -13.44 5.57
C TYR A 334 3.43 -14.57 5.25
N SER A 335 3.19 -15.48 6.19
CA SER A 335 2.37 -16.68 5.99
C SER A 335 0.86 -16.42 6.01
N ASN A 336 0.39 -15.20 6.31
CA ASN A 336 -1.02 -14.82 6.48
C ASN A 336 -1.79 -15.70 7.50
N LYS A 337 -1.10 -16.30 8.48
CA LYS A 337 -1.73 -17.05 9.57
C LYS A 337 -2.25 -16.07 10.62
N LEU A 338 -3.57 -15.93 10.72
CA LEU A 338 -4.19 -14.98 11.65
C LEU A 338 -3.82 -15.30 13.09
N GLU A 339 -3.77 -16.58 13.48
CA GLU A 339 -3.42 -17.02 14.82
C GLU A 339 -2.00 -16.59 15.25
N PHE A 340 -1.11 -16.39 14.27
CA PHE A 340 0.22 -15.85 14.50
C PHE A 340 0.16 -14.31 14.58
N LEU A 341 -0.51 -13.66 13.62
CA LEU A 341 -0.54 -12.20 13.51
C LEU A 341 -1.30 -11.52 14.66
N GLU A 342 -2.27 -12.19 15.27
CA GLU A 342 -3.07 -11.70 16.39
C GLU A 342 -2.31 -11.72 17.74
N GLN A 343 -1.10 -12.26 17.79
CA GLN A 343 -0.28 -12.34 19.00
C GLN A 343 0.50 -11.05 19.30
N PHE A 344 0.53 -10.09 18.36
CA PHE A 344 1.39 -8.92 18.43
C PHE A 344 0.64 -7.59 18.34
#